data_105d1247e6402b44ffff464b137a5520
#
_entry.id   105d1247e6402b44ffff464b137a5520
#
_cell.length_a   1.000
_cell.length_b   1.000
_cell.length_c   1.000
_cell.angle_alpha   90.00
_cell.angle_beta   90.00
_cell.angle_gamma   90.00
#
_symmetry.space_group_name_H-M   'P 1'
#
loop_
_entity.id
_entity.type
_entity.pdbx_description
1 polymer ?
#
loop_
_entity_poly.entity_id
_entity_poly.type
_entity_poly.pdbx_seq_one_letter_code
_entity_poly.pdbx_strand_id
1 'polypeptide(L)'
;MAIYLALGDSISIDDYTGVPGGGAASQLARKLGLDLVDLTRDGNTTQGVLADLARAPTSADVVTLTAGGNDLLGGESPRAILRRLDQITHRLQPLGGHTVVNTVYDPSDGDNAIGRRELGLSRLATVELRRRLNALNGGIAKLARERGLLLADLERLCHGHGLASDEPWFVQVIEPNLAAATAIAEHWHELLTS
;
A
#
# COMPACT_ATOMS: atom_id res chain seq x y z
N MET A 1 -17.59 -3.13 19.38
CA MET A 1 -16.76 -4.14 18.71
C MET A 1 -15.51 -3.44 18.23
N ALA A 2 -14.38 -4.11 18.29
CA ALA A 2 -13.11 -3.51 17.84
C ALA A 2 -13.05 -3.53 16.30
N ILE A 3 -12.67 -2.41 15.70
CA ILE A 3 -12.80 -2.17 14.25
C ILE A 3 -11.42 -2.04 13.60
N TYR A 4 -11.23 -2.74 12.50
CA TYR A 4 -10.14 -2.53 11.57
C TYR A 4 -10.67 -1.85 10.30
N LEU A 5 -10.16 -0.66 10.00
CA LEU A 5 -10.45 0.09 8.77
C LEU A 5 -9.32 -0.12 7.77
N ALA A 6 -9.59 -0.78 6.64
CA ALA A 6 -8.68 -0.86 5.51
C ALA A 6 -9.02 0.21 4.48
N LEU A 7 -8.02 1.02 4.10
CA LEU A 7 -8.11 2.10 3.12
C LEU A 7 -7.05 1.92 2.05
N GLY A 8 -7.40 2.12 0.80
CA GLY A 8 -6.40 2.18 -0.25
C GLY A 8 -6.75 1.43 -1.53
N ASP A 9 -5.73 0.81 -2.10
CA ASP A 9 -5.72 0.24 -3.43
C ASP A 9 -5.68 -1.30 -3.44
N SER A 10 -5.33 -1.87 -4.59
CA SER A 10 -5.26 -3.31 -4.84
C SER A 10 -4.26 -4.09 -3.98
N ILE A 11 -3.33 -3.41 -3.31
CA ILE A 11 -2.38 -4.06 -2.39
C ILE A 11 -3.10 -4.84 -1.28
N SER A 12 -4.28 -4.38 -0.88
CA SER A 12 -5.02 -4.90 0.29
C SER A 12 -6.12 -5.89 -0.05
N ILE A 13 -6.62 -5.91 -1.31
CA ILE A 13 -7.84 -6.64 -1.72
C ILE A 13 -7.60 -8.13 -1.93
N ASP A 14 -8.70 -8.90 -2.02
CA ASP A 14 -8.68 -10.35 -2.22
C ASP A 14 -8.47 -10.78 -3.68
N ASP A 15 -8.82 -9.93 -4.65
CA ASP A 15 -9.08 -10.26 -6.05
C ASP A 15 -7.93 -10.99 -6.76
N TYR A 16 -6.68 -10.67 -6.42
CA TYR A 16 -5.50 -11.21 -7.09
C TYR A 16 -4.87 -12.42 -6.40
N THR A 17 -5.43 -12.84 -5.27
CA THR A 17 -4.86 -13.92 -4.45
C THR A 17 -5.32 -15.33 -4.89
N GLY A 18 -6.38 -15.41 -5.67
CA GLY A 18 -6.98 -16.67 -6.11
C GLY A 18 -7.81 -17.39 -5.06
N VAL A 19 -7.93 -16.84 -3.84
CA VAL A 19 -8.74 -17.42 -2.76
C VAL A 19 -9.55 -16.34 -2.04
N PRO A 20 -10.82 -16.60 -1.69
CA PRO A 20 -11.62 -15.67 -0.89
C PRO A 20 -10.97 -15.41 0.47
N GLY A 21 -10.89 -14.14 0.86
CA GLY A 21 -10.24 -13.74 2.10
C GLY A 21 -8.71 -13.82 2.06
N GLY A 22 -8.11 -14.00 0.87
CA GLY A 22 -6.66 -14.11 0.70
C GLY A 22 -5.93 -12.76 0.70
N GLY A 23 -6.62 -11.65 0.54
CA GLY A 23 -6.03 -10.31 0.56
C GLY A 23 -5.43 -9.93 1.91
N ALA A 24 -4.49 -9.01 1.89
CA ALA A 24 -3.76 -8.62 3.09
C ALA A 24 -4.69 -8.05 4.18
N ALA A 25 -5.70 -7.26 3.80
CA ALA A 25 -6.68 -6.73 4.75
C ALA A 25 -7.53 -7.83 5.39
N SER A 26 -8.05 -8.76 4.60
CA SER A 26 -8.84 -9.89 5.09
C SER A 26 -8.04 -10.81 6.01
N GLN A 27 -6.77 -11.06 5.68
CA GLN A 27 -5.88 -11.87 6.51
C GLN A 27 -5.55 -11.17 7.84
N LEU A 28 -5.24 -9.86 7.82
CA LEU A 28 -4.97 -9.10 9.04
C LEU A 28 -6.18 -9.05 9.96
N ALA A 29 -7.38 -8.82 9.42
CA ALA A 29 -8.62 -8.81 10.19
C ALA A 29 -8.81 -10.11 10.98
N ARG A 30 -8.59 -11.26 10.33
CA ARG A 30 -8.65 -12.58 11.00
C ARG A 30 -7.56 -12.77 12.05
N LYS A 31 -6.32 -12.33 11.77
CA LYS A 31 -5.20 -12.44 12.74
C LYS A 31 -5.46 -11.63 14.00
N LEU A 32 -6.06 -10.46 13.88
CA LEU A 32 -6.37 -9.56 14.99
C LEU A 32 -7.72 -9.85 15.67
N GLY A 33 -8.60 -10.63 15.02
CA GLY A 33 -9.97 -10.84 15.49
C GLY A 33 -10.83 -9.58 15.49
N LEU A 34 -10.59 -8.68 14.53
CA LEU A 34 -11.30 -7.39 14.39
C LEU A 34 -12.35 -7.44 13.28
N ASP A 35 -13.40 -6.63 13.45
CA ASP A 35 -14.40 -6.43 12.41
C ASP A 35 -13.82 -5.53 11.30
N LEU A 36 -13.70 -6.07 10.09
CA LEU A 36 -13.15 -5.36 8.94
C LEU A 36 -14.19 -4.41 8.34
N VAL A 37 -13.85 -3.13 8.28
CA VAL A 37 -14.47 -2.13 7.40
C VAL A 37 -13.55 -1.93 6.22
N ASP A 38 -13.85 -2.58 5.10
CA ASP A 38 -13.02 -2.53 3.91
C ASP A 38 -13.49 -1.42 2.97
N LEU A 39 -12.66 -0.41 2.78
CA LEU A 39 -12.82 0.68 1.83
C LEU A 39 -11.71 0.68 0.78
N THR A 40 -11.02 -0.45 0.62
CA THR A 40 -10.02 -0.63 -0.43
C THR A 40 -10.69 -0.95 -1.76
N ARG A 41 -10.03 -0.64 -2.87
CA ARG A 41 -10.48 -1.04 -4.22
C ARG A 41 -9.36 -0.97 -5.23
N ASP A 42 -9.49 -1.77 -6.24
CA ASP A 42 -8.56 -1.81 -7.36
C ASP A 42 -8.40 -0.43 -8.01
N GLY A 43 -7.18 -0.09 -8.39
CA GLY A 43 -6.85 1.17 -9.06
C GLY A 43 -7.05 2.44 -8.22
N ASN A 44 -7.37 2.32 -6.92
CA ASN A 44 -7.65 3.50 -6.10
C ASN A 44 -6.42 4.42 -5.98
N THR A 45 -6.68 5.71 -5.90
CA THR A 45 -5.68 6.76 -5.76
C THR A 45 -5.81 7.47 -4.42
N THR A 46 -4.83 8.29 -4.06
CA THR A 46 -4.93 9.13 -2.86
C THR A 46 -6.13 10.08 -2.90
N GLN A 47 -6.55 10.53 -4.09
CA GLN A 47 -7.76 11.32 -4.25
C GLN A 47 -9.01 10.49 -3.97
N GLY A 48 -9.04 9.24 -4.43
CA GLY A 48 -10.14 8.32 -4.15
C GLY A 48 -10.24 7.97 -2.67
N VAL A 49 -9.12 7.70 -2.01
CA VAL A 49 -9.09 7.46 -0.55
C VAL A 49 -9.64 8.66 0.23
N LEU A 50 -9.31 9.89 -0.16
CA LEU A 50 -9.88 11.09 0.47
C LEU A 50 -11.41 11.14 0.37
N ALA A 51 -11.98 10.69 -0.75
CA ALA A 51 -13.43 10.59 -0.92
C ALA A 51 -14.02 9.44 -0.08
N ASP A 52 -13.31 8.31 0.01
CA ASP A 52 -13.75 7.14 0.77
C ASP A 52 -13.83 7.39 2.27
N LEU A 53 -13.07 8.34 2.81
CA LEU A 53 -13.15 8.76 4.22
C LEU A 53 -14.54 9.25 4.66
N ALA A 54 -15.40 9.67 3.71
CA ALA A 54 -16.79 10.00 4.02
C ALA A 54 -17.62 8.79 4.49
N ARG A 55 -17.15 7.57 4.23
CA ARG A 55 -17.75 6.29 4.63
C ARG A 55 -17.04 5.61 5.79
N ALA A 56 -15.95 6.22 6.28
CA ALA A 56 -15.18 5.68 7.39
C ALA A 56 -16.03 5.65 8.68
N PRO A 57 -15.82 4.68 9.58
CA PRO A 57 -16.45 4.66 10.88
C PRO A 57 -16.01 5.85 11.73
N THR A 58 -16.72 6.13 12.81
CA THR A 58 -16.37 7.23 13.73
C THR A 58 -15.19 6.90 14.65
N SER A 59 -14.80 5.63 14.75
CA SER A 59 -13.63 5.14 15.47
C SER A 59 -13.08 3.89 14.80
N ALA A 60 -11.79 3.64 14.92
CA ALA A 60 -11.14 2.42 14.48
C ALA A 60 -9.95 2.11 15.39
N ASP A 61 -9.76 0.84 15.78
CA ASP A 61 -8.64 0.42 16.61
C ASP A 61 -7.36 0.25 15.77
N VAL A 62 -7.54 -0.15 14.51
CA VAL A 62 -6.47 -0.30 13.52
C VAL A 62 -6.91 0.33 12.20
N VAL A 63 -5.97 1.01 11.54
CA VAL A 63 -6.12 1.51 10.17
C VAL A 63 -4.92 1.09 9.35
N THR A 64 -5.12 0.52 8.15
CA THR A 64 -4.07 0.38 7.15
C THR A 64 -4.36 1.31 5.97
N LEU A 65 -3.32 1.95 5.44
CA LEU A 65 -3.41 2.86 4.31
C LEU A 65 -2.41 2.47 3.23
N THR A 66 -2.91 1.93 2.12
CA THR A 66 -2.15 1.61 0.91
C THR A 66 -2.57 2.54 -0.21
N ALA A 67 -1.72 3.49 -0.59
CA ALA A 67 -2.05 4.42 -1.67
C ALA A 67 -0.81 5.15 -2.17
N GLY A 68 -0.85 5.57 -3.41
CA GLY A 68 0.17 6.39 -4.06
C GLY A 68 0.83 5.74 -5.26
N GLY A 69 0.79 4.41 -5.39
CA GLY A 69 1.30 3.68 -6.54
C GLY A 69 0.55 4.05 -7.82
N ASN A 70 -0.78 3.98 -7.79
CA ASN A 70 -1.63 4.34 -8.92
C ASN A 70 -1.53 5.83 -9.30
N ASP A 71 -1.42 6.72 -8.31
CA ASP A 71 -1.16 8.15 -8.55
C ASP A 71 0.17 8.34 -9.31
N LEU A 72 1.22 7.62 -8.89
CA LEU A 72 2.54 7.72 -9.48
C LEU A 72 2.55 7.21 -10.92
N LEU A 73 1.92 6.07 -11.19
CA LEU A 73 1.73 5.49 -12.52
C LEU A 73 0.86 6.41 -13.40
N GLY A 74 -0.14 7.06 -12.83
CA GLY A 74 -0.97 8.07 -13.48
C GLY A 74 -0.26 9.40 -13.77
N GLY A 75 1.03 9.51 -13.42
CA GLY A 75 1.83 10.70 -13.73
C GLY A 75 1.85 11.78 -12.66
N GLU A 76 1.17 11.60 -11.54
CA GLU A 76 1.12 12.56 -10.43
C GLU A 76 2.50 12.75 -9.77
N SER A 77 2.81 13.97 -9.39
CA SER A 77 4.08 14.24 -8.72
C SER A 77 4.11 13.69 -7.27
N PRO A 78 5.26 13.20 -6.77
CA PRO A 78 5.40 12.76 -5.39
C PRO A 78 4.94 13.82 -4.37
N ARG A 79 5.18 15.10 -4.67
CA ARG A 79 4.72 16.20 -3.80
C ARG A 79 3.19 16.30 -3.72
N ALA A 80 2.48 16.07 -4.81
CA ALA A 80 1.01 16.11 -4.82
C ALA A 80 0.44 14.91 -4.06
N ILE A 81 1.01 13.72 -4.26
CA ILE A 81 0.66 12.49 -3.56
C ILE A 81 0.86 12.67 -2.05
N LEU A 82 2.05 13.11 -1.63
CA LEU A 82 2.39 13.32 -0.21
C LEU A 82 1.48 14.35 0.48
N ARG A 83 1.07 15.41 -0.21
CA ARG A 83 0.09 16.36 0.36
C ARG A 83 -1.26 15.70 0.63
N ARG A 84 -1.73 14.82 -0.26
CA ARG A 84 -2.98 14.08 -0.04
C ARG A 84 -2.84 13.03 1.06
N LEU A 85 -1.72 12.31 1.12
CA LEU A 85 -1.43 11.39 2.21
C LEU A 85 -1.38 12.12 3.57
N ASP A 86 -0.81 13.32 3.63
CA ASP A 86 -0.82 14.15 4.82
C ASP A 86 -2.25 14.56 5.23
N GLN A 87 -3.10 14.93 4.27
CA GLN A 87 -4.52 15.22 4.52
C GLN A 87 -5.29 13.98 5.00
N ILE A 88 -5.04 12.82 4.39
CA ILE A 88 -5.67 11.55 4.79
C ILE A 88 -5.28 11.22 6.22
N THR A 89 -3.99 11.18 6.52
CA THR A 89 -3.49 10.83 7.85
C THR A 89 -3.96 11.81 8.94
N HIS A 90 -4.06 13.10 8.60
CA HIS A 90 -4.66 14.08 9.51
C HIS A 90 -6.14 13.78 9.84
N ARG A 91 -6.93 13.37 8.82
CA ARG A 91 -8.34 13.00 9.01
C ARG A 91 -8.52 11.66 9.72
N LEU A 92 -7.51 10.81 9.74
CA LEU A 92 -7.54 9.53 10.47
C LEU A 92 -7.26 9.70 11.98
N GLN A 93 -6.56 10.75 12.38
CA GLN A 93 -6.20 10.98 13.80
C GLN A 93 -7.41 10.92 14.77
N PRO A 94 -8.59 11.53 14.46
CA PRO A 94 -9.74 11.48 15.35
C PRO A 94 -10.36 10.08 15.51
N LEU A 95 -10.05 9.12 14.63
CA LEU A 95 -10.60 7.76 14.75
C LEU A 95 -10.01 7.00 15.94
N GLY A 96 -8.87 7.44 16.46
CA GLY A 96 -8.09 6.72 17.48
C GLY A 96 -7.32 5.54 16.87
N GLY A 97 -6.76 4.69 17.70
CA GLY A 97 -6.09 3.47 17.26
C GLY A 97 -4.76 3.67 16.54
N HIS A 98 -4.23 2.57 16.03
CA HIS A 98 -2.94 2.54 15.33
C HIS A 98 -3.14 2.66 13.82
N THR A 99 -2.41 3.56 13.19
CA THR A 99 -2.42 3.71 11.71
C THR A 99 -1.09 3.21 11.14
N VAL A 100 -1.18 2.26 10.21
CA VAL A 100 -0.06 1.75 9.41
C VAL A 100 -0.11 2.38 8.03
N VAL A 101 0.92 3.12 7.66
CA VAL A 101 1.13 3.61 6.28
C VAL A 101 2.19 2.78 5.58
N ASN A 102 2.12 2.68 4.27
CA ASN A 102 2.94 1.77 3.49
C ASN A 102 3.81 2.53 2.49
N THR A 103 5.06 2.10 2.30
CA THR A 103 5.82 2.46 1.10
C THR A 103 5.25 1.74 -0.11
N VAL A 104 5.54 2.24 -1.31
CA VAL A 104 5.17 1.61 -2.58
C VAL A 104 6.33 0.73 -3.05
N TYR A 105 6.06 -0.51 -3.40
CA TYR A 105 7.07 -1.44 -3.90
C TYR A 105 7.40 -1.22 -5.39
N ASP A 106 8.55 -1.74 -5.83
CA ASP A 106 8.97 -1.82 -7.24
C ASP A 106 8.89 -3.27 -7.74
N PRO A 107 7.87 -3.66 -8.53
CA PRO A 107 7.74 -5.03 -9.02
C PRO A 107 8.84 -5.42 -10.01
N SER A 108 9.61 -4.47 -10.54
CA SER A 108 10.78 -4.73 -11.37
C SER A 108 12.06 -5.03 -10.57
N ASP A 109 11.99 -4.89 -9.25
CA ASP A 109 13.10 -5.11 -8.31
C ASP A 109 14.39 -4.33 -8.69
N GLY A 110 14.19 -3.14 -9.23
CA GLY A 110 15.26 -2.30 -9.71
C GLY A 110 15.73 -2.59 -11.14
N ASP A 111 15.23 -3.61 -11.84
CA ASP A 111 15.61 -3.89 -13.22
C ASP A 111 14.85 -3.00 -14.22
N ASN A 112 15.60 -2.07 -14.82
CA ASN A 112 15.04 -1.17 -15.84
C ASN A 112 14.57 -1.89 -17.11
N ALA A 113 15.10 -3.07 -17.43
CA ALA A 113 14.67 -3.82 -18.62
C ALA A 113 13.28 -4.42 -18.39
N ILE A 114 13.02 -4.96 -17.19
CA ILE A 114 11.72 -5.47 -16.77
C ILE A 114 10.72 -4.32 -16.70
N GLY A 115 11.01 -3.24 -16.00
CA GLY A 115 10.12 -2.08 -15.91
C GLY A 115 9.73 -1.53 -17.29
N ARG A 116 10.66 -1.48 -18.26
CA ARG A 116 10.35 -1.06 -19.63
C ARG A 116 9.43 -2.04 -20.35
N ARG A 117 9.71 -3.35 -20.25
CA ARG A 117 8.95 -4.38 -20.94
C ARG A 117 7.52 -4.46 -20.44
N GLU A 118 7.36 -4.48 -19.11
CA GLU A 118 6.06 -4.70 -18.46
C GLU A 118 5.19 -3.43 -18.46
N LEU A 119 5.79 -2.25 -18.32
CA LEU A 119 5.05 -0.98 -18.30
C LEU A 119 5.04 -0.25 -19.66
N GLY A 120 5.70 -0.79 -20.68
CA GLY A 120 5.78 -0.16 -22.01
C GLY A 120 6.52 1.19 -22.03
N LEU A 121 7.38 1.47 -21.05
CA LEU A 121 8.04 2.75 -20.89
C LEU A 121 9.34 2.86 -21.69
N SER A 122 9.73 4.07 -22.08
CA SER A 122 11.08 4.33 -22.59
C SER A 122 12.11 4.21 -21.44
N ARG A 123 13.40 4.08 -21.81
CA ARG A 123 14.48 4.04 -20.80
C ARG A 123 14.48 5.26 -19.88
N LEU A 124 14.29 6.45 -20.44
CA LEU A 124 14.26 7.68 -19.65
C LEU A 124 13.03 7.73 -18.72
N ALA A 125 11.88 7.32 -19.21
CA ALA A 125 10.66 7.28 -18.40
C ALA A 125 10.76 6.27 -17.23
N THR A 126 11.40 5.12 -17.45
CA THR A 126 11.62 4.12 -16.38
C THR A 126 12.56 4.67 -15.29
N VAL A 127 13.66 5.33 -15.67
CA VAL A 127 14.59 5.95 -14.71
C VAL A 127 13.88 7.06 -13.92
N GLU A 128 13.08 7.88 -14.59
CA GLU A 128 12.33 8.96 -13.94
C GLU A 128 11.24 8.40 -13.01
N LEU A 129 10.52 7.35 -13.42
CA LEU A 129 9.52 6.71 -12.55
C LEU A 129 10.16 6.18 -11.26
N ARG A 130 11.31 5.52 -11.36
CA ARG A 130 12.06 5.05 -10.18
C ARG A 130 12.51 6.20 -9.29
N ARG A 131 13.07 7.27 -9.87
CA ARG A 131 13.45 8.46 -9.11
C ARG A 131 12.26 9.03 -8.33
N ARG A 132 11.09 9.07 -8.96
CA ARG A 132 9.84 9.54 -8.34
C ARG A 132 9.34 8.58 -7.26
N LEU A 133 9.44 7.26 -7.47
CA LEU A 133 9.11 6.24 -6.48
C LEU A 133 9.98 6.41 -5.22
N ASN A 134 11.29 6.52 -5.38
CA ASN A 134 12.21 6.74 -4.24
C ASN A 134 11.89 8.04 -3.48
N ALA A 135 11.56 9.11 -4.20
CA ALA A 135 11.17 10.38 -3.59
C ALA A 135 9.83 10.26 -2.84
N LEU A 136 8.87 9.50 -3.36
CA LEU A 136 7.60 9.21 -2.70
C LEU A 136 7.83 8.40 -1.43
N ASN A 137 8.56 7.29 -1.50
CA ASN A 137 8.82 6.41 -0.35
C ASN A 137 9.59 7.12 0.77
N GLY A 138 10.61 7.91 0.40
CA GLY A 138 11.29 8.77 1.37
C GLY A 138 10.37 9.79 2.04
N GLY A 139 9.42 10.34 1.28
CA GLY A 139 8.40 11.26 1.79
C GLY A 139 7.38 10.57 2.71
N ILE A 140 6.92 9.35 2.37
CA ILE A 140 6.03 8.53 3.21
C ILE A 140 6.72 8.20 4.53
N ALA A 141 7.97 7.75 4.51
CA ALA A 141 8.74 7.45 5.72
C ALA A 141 8.93 8.68 6.62
N LYS A 142 9.14 9.86 6.01
CA LYS A 142 9.19 11.12 6.74
C LYS A 142 7.84 11.46 7.38
N LEU A 143 6.76 11.38 6.62
CA LEU A 143 5.39 11.62 7.09
C LEU A 143 5.03 10.72 8.27
N ALA A 144 5.35 9.42 8.17
CA ALA A 144 5.10 8.45 9.24
C ALA A 144 5.78 8.88 10.55
N ARG A 145 7.07 9.24 10.48
CA ARG A 145 7.82 9.72 11.67
C ARG A 145 7.23 11.01 12.26
N GLU A 146 6.89 11.98 11.42
CA GLU A 146 6.38 13.28 11.86
C GLU A 146 4.99 13.18 12.50
N ARG A 147 4.21 12.18 12.09
CA ARG A 147 2.85 11.94 12.59
C ARG A 147 2.75 10.84 13.64
N GLY A 148 3.85 10.17 13.99
CA GLY A 148 3.85 9.04 14.92
C GLY A 148 3.07 7.82 14.41
N LEU A 149 3.10 7.57 13.09
CA LEU A 149 2.44 6.44 12.45
C LEU A 149 3.38 5.25 12.34
N LEU A 150 2.81 4.05 12.29
CA LEU A 150 3.57 2.85 11.95
C LEU A 150 3.88 2.84 10.45
N LEU A 151 5.12 2.51 10.09
CA LEU A 151 5.56 2.41 8.70
C LEU A 151 5.77 0.96 8.32
N ALA A 152 4.99 0.45 7.38
CA ALA A 152 5.27 -0.80 6.70
C ALA A 152 6.11 -0.53 5.45
N ASP A 153 7.36 -0.97 5.46
CA ASP A 153 8.28 -0.80 4.34
C ASP A 153 8.09 -1.92 3.32
N LEU A 154 7.04 -1.78 2.48
CA LEU A 154 6.73 -2.77 1.44
C LEU A 154 7.76 -2.79 0.32
N GLU A 155 8.47 -1.69 0.05
CA GLU A 155 9.58 -1.68 -0.91
C GLU A 155 10.66 -2.68 -0.48
N ARG A 156 11.03 -2.65 0.79
CA ARG A 156 11.99 -3.58 1.36
C ARG A 156 11.44 -5.00 1.49
N LEU A 157 10.19 -5.15 1.93
CA LEU A 157 9.54 -6.46 2.12
C LEU A 157 9.47 -7.25 0.81
N CYS A 158 9.12 -6.57 -0.30
CA CYS A 158 8.95 -7.20 -1.61
C CYS A 158 10.26 -7.37 -2.38
N HIS A 159 11.38 -6.79 -1.89
CA HIS A 159 12.66 -6.89 -2.57
C HIS A 159 13.14 -8.34 -2.67
N GLY A 160 13.55 -8.76 -3.85
CA GLY A 160 13.93 -10.14 -4.18
C GLY A 160 12.77 -11.01 -4.69
N HIS A 161 11.53 -10.49 -4.66
CA HIS A 161 10.32 -11.18 -5.12
C HIS A 161 9.66 -10.49 -6.35
N GLY A 162 10.46 -9.72 -7.10
CA GLY A 162 10.00 -9.05 -8.31
C GLY A 162 9.62 -10.02 -9.44
N LEU A 163 9.13 -9.47 -10.54
CA LEU A 163 8.61 -10.22 -11.69
C LEU A 163 9.59 -11.21 -12.35
N ALA A 164 10.90 -11.04 -12.14
CA ALA A 164 11.93 -11.94 -12.66
C ALA A 164 12.53 -12.87 -11.61
N SER A 165 12.04 -12.85 -10.38
CA SER A 165 12.50 -13.77 -9.35
C SER A 165 11.99 -15.20 -9.58
N ASP A 166 12.64 -16.18 -8.98
CA ASP A 166 12.19 -17.58 -9.01
C ASP A 166 10.84 -17.80 -8.33
N GLU A 167 10.51 -16.92 -7.35
CA GLU A 167 9.26 -16.91 -6.62
C GLU A 167 8.63 -15.51 -6.67
N PRO A 168 8.01 -15.13 -7.82
CA PRO A 168 7.45 -13.80 -7.97
C PRO A 168 6.20 -13.61 -7.11
N TRP A 169 6.12 -12.45 -6.46
CA TRP A 169 4.99 -12.09 -5.62
C TRP A 169 3.92 -11.29 -6.35
N PHE A 170 4.12 -11.02 -7.64
CA PHE A 170 3.21 -10.16 -8.41
C PHE A 170 2.56 -10.91 -9.58
N VAL A 171 1.28 -10.63 -9.77
CA VAL A 171 0.48 -11.00 -10.95
C VAL A 171 0.04 -9.72 -11.66
N GLN A 172 -0.34 -9.81 -12.94
CA GLN A 172 -0.77 -8.63 -13.72
C GLN A 172 0.17 -7.42 -13.56
N VAL A 173 1.47 -7.68 -13.51
CA VAL A 173 2.58 -6.71 -13.39
C VAL A 173 2.76 -6.13 -11.98
N ILE A 174 1.71 -5.65 -11.33
CA ILE A 174 1.81 -4.89 -10.07
C ILE A 174 0.97 -5.46 -8.93
N GLU A 175 0.12 -6.45 -9.18
CA GLU A 175 -0.85 -6.91 -8.19
C GLU A 175 -0.27 -8.00 -7.29
N PRO A 176 -0.39 -7.89 -5.96
CA PRO A 176 0.12 -8.89 -5.04
C PRO A 176 -0.63 -10.23 -5.17
N ASN A 177 0.08 -11.33 -5.34
CA ASN A 177 -0.49 -12.66 -5.24
C ASN A 177 -0.69 -13.08 -3.77
N LEU A 178 -1.15 -14.31 -3.54
CA LEU A 178 -1.40 -14.82 -2.18
C LEU A 178 -0.15 -14.79 -1.29
N ALA A 179 1.03 -15.09 -1.82
CA ALA A 179 2.28 -15.09 -1.06
C ALA A 179 2.63 -13.66 -0.59
N ALA A 180 2.55 -12.68 -1.49
CA ALA A 180 2.75 -11.27 -1.16
C ALA A 180 1.71 -10.77 -0.15
N ALA A 181 0.42 -11.05 -0.40
CA ALA A 181 -0.65 -10.64 0.50
C ALA A 181 -0.47 -11.21 1.92
N THR A 182 -0.01 -12.47 2.02
CA THR A 182 0.29 -13.10 3.31
C THR A 182 1.47 -12.42 4.01
N ALA A 183 2.57 -12.18 3.30
CA ALA A 183 3.74 -11.51 3.86
C ALA A 183 3.42 -10.07 4.31
N ILE A 184 2.60 -9.34 3.55
CA ILE A 184 2.13 -8.00 3.90
C ILE A 184 1.29 -8.04 5.19
N ALA A 185 0.33 -8.96 5.28
CA ALA A 185 -0.52 -9.11 6.47
C ALA A 185 0.29 -9.49 7.72
N GLU A 186 1.31 -10.35 7.58
CA GLU A 186 2.22 -10.72 8.66
C GLU A 186 3.06 -9.53 9.11
N HIS A 187 3.63 -8.78 8.17
CA HIS A 187 4.40 -7.58 8.49
C HIS A 187 3.56 -6.51 9.20
N TRP A 188 2.31 -6.28 8.77
CA TRP A 188 1.40 -5.38 9.48
C TRP A 188 1.08 -5.88 10.89
N HIS A 189 0.84 -7.20 11.04
CA HIS A 189 0.57 -7.78 12.35
C HIS A 189 1.75 -7.61 13.31
N GLU A 190 2.98 -7.86 12.85
CA GLU A 190 4.19 -7.66 13.65
C GLU A 190 4.34 -6.21 14.12
N LEU A 191 4.11 -5.24 13.23
CA LEU A 191 4.16 -3.80 13.58
C LEU A 191 3.13 -3.39 14.61
N LEU A 192 1.96 -4.02 14.61
CA LEU A 192 0.86 -3.71 15.52
C LEU A 192 0.98 -4.39 16.89
N THR A 193 1.81 -5.42 17.00
CA THR A 193 1.98 -6.23 18.21
C THR A 193 3.34 -6.09 18.89
N SER A 194 4.25 -5.27 18.32
CA SER A 194 5.61 -4.98 18.83
C SER A 194 5.68 -3.78 19.86
#